data_c7171e0550a4a6a5096efc59652eed63
#
_entry.id   c7171e0550a4a6a5096efc59652eed63
#
_cell.length_a   1.000
_cell.length_b   1.000
_cell.length_c   1.000
_cell.angle_alpha   90.00
_cell.angle_beta   90.00
_cell.angle_gamma   90.00
#
_symmetry.space_group_name_H-M   'P 1'
#
loop_
_entity.id
_entity.type
_entity.pdbx_description
1 polymer ?
#
loop_
_entity_poly.entity_id
_entity_poly.type
_entity_poly.pdbx_seq_one_letter_code
_entity_poly.pdbx_strand_id
1 'polypeptide(L)'
;MVYLLEDDDSIRKLVIYGLQAQGYEAEGFACPSSFWKGMTKQLPALILLDIMLPEEDGLSVLKKLRSAAATEKIPVIMLTAKNTEYDRVVGLDNGADDFICKPFGMMELVARVRAVLRRTQPVAGSKSYRVGELYVNPSEHLVQVEGQDVLLTYKEFEILCLLLEN
;
A
#
# COMPACT_ATOMS: atom_id res chain seq x y z
N MET A 1 3.19 -7.91 2.42
CA MET A 1 2.99 -7.30 3.76
C MET A 1 2.83 -5.80 3.62
N VAL A 2 1.76 -5.23 4.17
CA VAL A 2 1.51 -3.79 4.30
C VAL A 2 1.66 -3.41 5.77
N TYR A 3 2.41 -2.35 6.07
CA TYR A 3 2.51 -1.81 7.42
C TYR A 3 1.62 -0.59 7.57
N LEU A 4 0.97 -0.45 8.71
CA LEU A 4 0.16 0.70 9.09
C LEU A 4 0.70 1.28 10.39
N LEU A 5 1.11 2.53 10.39
CA LEU A 5 1.45 3.31 11.58
C LEU A 5 0.33 4.33 11.84
N GLU A 6 -0.49 4.04 12.85
CA GLU A 6 -1.71 4.76 13.22
C GLU A 6 -1.96 4.59 14.71
N ASP A 7 -2.08 5.68 15.46
CA ASP A 7 -2.25 5.63 16.91
C ASP A 7 -3.70 5.33 17.32
N ASP A 8 -4.69 5.75 16.54
CA ASP A 8 -6.09 5.42 16.81
C ASP A 8 -6.34 3.91 16.62
N ASP A 9 -6.69 3.26 17.72
CA ASP A 9 -6.90 1.80 17.76
C ASP A 9 -8.07 1.34 16.88
N SER A 10 -9.14 2.17 16.77
CA SER A 10 -10.32 1.86 15.97
C SER A 10 -10.02 1.94 14.48
N ILE A 11 -9.32 3.00 14.06
CA ILE A 11 -8.89 3.16 12.66
C ILE A 11 -7.89 2.07 12.30
N ARG A 12 -6.91 1.82 13.18
CA ARG A 12 -5.90 0.78 12.94
C ARG A 12 -6.52 -0.60 12.74
N LYS A 13 -7.43 -1.02 13.62
CA LYS A 13 -8.14 -2.31 13.50
C LYS A 13 -8.98 -2.38 12.23
N LEU A 14 -9.73 -1.32 11.92
CA LEU A 14 -10.57 -1.26 10.73
C LEU A 14 -9.74 -1.42 9.45
N VAL A 15 -8.64 -0.68 9.34
CA VAL A 15 -7.77 -0.71 8.15
C VAL A 15 -7.10 -2.07 8.00
N ILE A 16 -6.55 -2.63 9.08
CA ILE A 16 -5.95 -3.97 9.05
C ILE A 16 -6.96 -5.02 8.62
N TYR A 17 -8.15 -5.02 9.24
CA TYR A 17 -9.22 -5.94 8.86
C TYR A 17 -9.60 -5.80 7.38
N GLY A 18 -9.79 -4.57 6.90
CA GLY A 18 -10.16 -4.32 5.51
C GLY A 18 -9.10 -4.77 4.51
N LEU A 19 -7.82 -4.55 4.80
CA LEU A 19 -6.71 -5.03 3.97
C LEU A 19 -6.64 -6.57 3.95
N GLN A 20 -6.78 -7.20 5.11
CA GLN A 20 -6.77 -8.67 5.22
C GLN A 20 -7.96 -9.31 4.51
N ALA A 21 -9.14 -8.70 4.56
CA ALA A 21 -10.31 -9.15 3.81
C ALA A 21 -10.11 -9.11 2.29
N GLN A 22 -9.22 -8.23 1.80
CA GLN A 22 -8.82 -8.15 0.39
C GLN A 22 -7.61 -9.02 0.06
N GLY A 23 -7.15 -9.83 1.01
CA GLY A 23 -6.04 -10.77 0.82
C GLY A 23 -4.64 -10.21 1.04
N TYR A 24 -4.51 -8.95 1.47
CA TYR A 24 -3.21 -8.40 1.86
C TYR A 24 -2.79 -8.92 3.24
N GLU A 25 -1.54 -9.28 3.39
CA GLU A 25 -0.95 -9.38 4.72
C GLU A 25 -0.71 -7.98 5.25
N ALA A 26 -1.20 -7.68 6.46
CA ALA A 26 -1.08 -6.35 7.04
C ALA A 26 -0.80 -6.42 8.55
N GLU A 27 0.09 -5.54 9.01
CA GLU A 27 0.44 -5.37 10.42
C GLU A 27 0.33 -3.89 10.83
N GLY A 28 -0.27 -3.65 12.01
CA GLY A 28 -0.52 -2.32 12.53
C GLY A 28 0.34 -1.99 13.74
N PHE A 29 0.85 -0.76 13.79
CA PHE A 29 1.69 -0.23 14.87
C PHE A 29 1.02 1.03 15.45
N ALA A 30 1.01 1.14 16.78
CA ALA A 30 0.38 2.26 17.48
C ALA A 30 1.33 3.46 17.65
N CYS A 31 2.63 3.26 17.52
CA CYS A 31 3.64 4.29 17.72
C CYS A 31 4.91 4.01 16.91
N PRO A 32 5.70 5.07 16.62
CA PRO A 32 6.96 4.95 15.87
C PRO A 32 7.94 3.94 16.46
N SER A 33 8.07 3.86 17.76
CA SER A 33 8.99 2.92 18.43
C SER A 33 8.66 1.46 18.13
N SER A 34 7.37 1.08 18.11
CA SER A 34 6.94 -0.26 17.73
C SER A 34 7.08 -0.53 16.23
N PHE A 35 6.80 0.48 15.40
CA PHE A 35 6.99 0.42 13.95
C PHE A 35 8.43 0.15 13.56
N TRP A 36 9.39 0.89 14.12
CA TRP A 36 10.82 0.67 13.83
C TRP A 36 11.29 -0.72 14.25
N LYS A 37 10.77 -1.27 15.36
CA LYS A 37 11.03 -2.67 15.74
C LYS A 37 10.46 -3.67 14.70
N GLY A 38 9.31 -3.39 14.14
CA GLY A 38 8.76 -4.17 13.03
C GLY A 38 9.66 -4.12 11.80
N MET A 39 10.13 -2.94 11.42
CA MET A 39 11.01 -2.71 10.28
C MET A 39 12.35 -3.46 10.37
N THR A 40 12.85 -3.73 11.57
CA THR A 40 14.07 -4.55 11.74
C THR A 40 13.84 -6.04 11.51
N LYS A 41 12.61 -6.52 11.62
CA LYS A 41 12.25 -7.93 11.41
C LYS A 41 11.97 -8.22 9.95
N GLN A 42 11.17 -7.37 9.32
CA GLN A 42 10.77 -7.51 7.92
C GLN A 42 10.45 -6.14 7.32
N LEU A 43 10.92 -5.90 6.11
CA LEU A 43 10.53 -4.71 5.36
C LEU A 43 9.20 -4.94 4.66
N PRO A 44 8.25 -3.99 4.75
CA PRO A 44 6.97 -4.10 4.05
C PRO A 44 7.09 -3.75 2.57
N ALA A 45 6.10 -4.16 1.80
CA ALA A 45 5.95 -3.75 0.41
C ALA A 45 5.31 -2.36 0.25
N LEU A 46 4.61 -1.88 1.30
CA LEU A 46 3.97 -0.56 1.36
C LEU A 46 3.75 -0.15 2.82
N ILE A 47 3.83 1.14 3.07
CA ILE A 47 3.56 1.74 4.38
C ILE A 47 2.38 2.71 4.27
N LEU A 48 1.37 2.53 5.14
CA LEU A 48 0.35 3.52 5.44
C LEU A 48 0.79 4.27 6.69
N LEU A 49 0.89 5.58 6.61
CA LEU A 49 1.53 6.39 7.65
C LEU A 49 0.65 7.58 8.03
N ASP A 50 0.17 7.60 9.27
CA ASP A 50 -0.49 8.79 9.80
C ASP A 50 0.51 9.94 10.00
N ILE A 51 0.06 11.15 9.78
CA ILE A 51 0.84 12.36 10.05
C ILE A 51 0.88 12.64 11.55
N MET A 52 -0.27 12.52 12.23
CA MET A 52 -0.39 12.87 13.64
C MET A 52 -0.17 11.64 14.53
N LEU A 53 1.06 11.45 14.95
CA LEU A 53 1.47 10.32 15.79
C LEU A 53 2.02 10.80 17.13
N PRO A 54 1.94 9.98 18.19
CA PRO A 54 2.68 10.22 19.42
C PRO A 54 4.18 10.02 19.17
N GLU A 55 5.02 10.53 20.06
CA GLU A 55 6.48 10.42 20.05
C GLU A 55 7.15 11.22 18.91
N GLU A 56 6.76 10.99 17.67
CA GLU A 56 7.36 11.60 16.47
C GLU A 56 6.29 11.74 15.38
N ASP A 57 6.22 12.90 14.71
CA ASP A 57 5.25 13.11 13.63
C ASP A 57 5.57 12.27 12.38
N GLY A 58 4.50 11.94 11.61
CA GLY A 58 4.62 11.09 10.44
C GLY A 58 5.53 11.65 9.33
N LEU A 59 5.66 12.97 9.20
CA LEU A 59 6.57 13.58 8.22
C LEU A 59 8.03 13.33 8.60
N SER A 60 8.35 13.35 9.89
CA SER A 60 9.68 12.99 10.40
C SER A 60 9.98 11.52 10.15
N VAL A 61 9.01 10.63 10.37
CA VAL A 61 9.14 9.20 10.03
C VAL A 61 9.39 9.02 8.52
N LEU A 62 8.63 9.73 7.67
CA LEU A 62 8.81 9.68 6.22
C LEU A 62 10.21 10.12 5.80
N LYS A 63 10.73 11.23 6.35
CA LYS A 63 12.09 11.70 6.08
C LYS A 63 13.14 10.65 6.43
N LYS A 64 13.00 9.99 7.58
CA LYS A 64 13.90 8.89 7.98
C LYS A 64 13.83 7.72 7.01
N LEU A 65 12.64 7.32 6.57
CA LEU A 65 12.45 6.27 5.58
C LEU A 65 13.16 6.62 4.25
N ARG A 66 13.06 7.86 3.81
CA ARG A 66 13.68 8.33 2.56
C ARG A 66 15.19 8.52 2.65
N SER A 67 15.73 8.74 3.86
CA SER A 67 17.17 8.92 4.07
C SER A 67 17.97 7.62 4.18
N ALA A 68 17.31 6.48 4.35
CA ALA A 68 17.96 5.19 4.51
C ALA A 68 17.83 4.34 3.23
N ALA A 69 18.96 3.90 2.66
CA ALA A 69 19.00 3.15 1.41
C ALA A 69 18.14 1.87 1.40
N ALA A 70 17.94 1.24 2.56
CA ALA A 70 17.11 0.06 2.69
C ALA A 70 15.61 0.33 2.58
N THR A 71 15.16 1.57 2.85
CA THR A 71 13.73 1.93 2.95
C THR A 71 13.32 3.04 2.00
N GLU A 72 14.27 3.72 1.35
CA GLU A 72 14.00 4.88 0.48
C GLU A 72 13.01 4.58 -0.66
N LYS A 73 13.00 3.33 -1.15
CA LYS A 73 12.15 2.86 -2.25
C LYS A 73 10.82 2.25 -1.81
N ILE A 74 10.62 2.06 -0.50
CA ILE A 74 9.35 1.52 0.00
C ILE A 74 8.26 2.58 -0.21
N PRO A 75 7.17 2.26 -0.93
CA PRO A 75 6.11 3.22 -1.16
C PRO A 75 5.40 3.57 0.14
N VAL A 76 5.07 4.85 0.29
CA VAL A 76 4.40 5.40 1.47
C VAL A 76 3.15 6.18 1.04
N ILE A 77 2.02 5.78 1.59
CA ILE A 77 0.76 6.54 1.51
C ILE A 77 0.53 7.24 2.85
N MET A 78 0.43 8.57 2.82
CA MET A 78 0.15 9.34 4.03
C MET A 78 -1.34 9.35 4.34
N LEU A 79 -1.70 9.11 5.60
CA LEU A 79 -3.05 9.31 6.12
C LEU A 79 -3.09 10.67 6.84
N THR A 80 -4.03 11.53 6.52
CA THR A 80 -4.06 12.87 7.08
C THR A 80 -5.47 13.33 7.41
N ALA A 81 -5.64 13.93 8.60
CA ALA A 81 -6.86 14.67 8.94
C ALA A 81 -6.89 16.08 8.33
N LYS A 82 -5.74 16.55 7.82
CA LYS A 82 -5.60 17.90 7.27
C LYS A 82 -5.90 17.90 5.77
N ASN A 83 -6.84 18.71 5.38
CA ASN A 83 -7.36 18.80 4.01
C ASN A 83 -6.82 20.04 3.27
N THR A 84 -5.73 20.65 3.75
CA THR A 84 -5.16 21.82 3.10
C THR A 84 -4.27 21.39 1.93
N GLU A 85 -4.33 22.14 0.84
CA GLU A 85 -3.46 21.97 -0.33
C GLU A 85 -1.98 21.99 0.07
N TYR A 86 -1.64 22.85 1.03
CA TYR A 86 -0.30 22.99 1.59
C TYR A 86 0.22 21.68 2.23
N ASP A 87 -0.59 21.00 3.03
CA ASP A 87 -0.16 19.76 3.69
C ASP A 87 0.10 18.62 2.68
N ARG A 88 -0.67 18.60 1.57
CA ARG A 88 -0.45 17.62 0.48
C ARG A 88 0.83 17.92 -0.29
N VAL A 89 1.07 19.19 -0.61
CA VAL A 89 2.30 19.62 -1.32
C VAL A 89 3.53 19.31 -0.48
N VAL A 90 3.53 19.67 0.81
CA VAL A 90 4.64 19.40 1.72
C VAL A 90 4.94 17.90 1.83
N GLY A 91 3.92 17.06 1.85
CA GLY A 91 4.13 15.61 1.92
C GLY A 91 4.66 15.01 0.62
N LEU A 92 4.14 15.43 -0.55
CA LEU A 92 4.67 15.01 -1.85
C LEU A 92 6.13 15.44 -2.02
N ASP A 93 6.46 16.67 -1.65
CA ASP A 93 7.84 17.18 -1.67
C ASP A 93 8.77 16.41 -0.73
N ASN A 94 8.24 15.82 0.34
CA ASN A 94 8.98 14.94 1.25
C ASN A 94 9.05 13.48 0.77
N GLY A 95 8.52 13.16 -0.41
CA GLY A 95 8.66 11.85 -1.04
C GLY A 95 7.56 10.83 -0.68
N ALA A 96 6.36 11.27 -0.29
CA ALA A 96 5.19 10.38 -0.22
C ALA A 96 4.72 10.01 -1.63
N ASP A 97 4.21 8.80 -1.80
CA ASP A 97 3.72 8.30 -3.10
C ASP A 97 2.25 8.62 -3.32
N ASP A 98 1.46 8.77 -2.26
CA ASP A 98 0.04 9.17 -2.31
C ASP A 98 -0.44 9.69 -0.94
N PHE A 99 -1.65 10.26 -0.92
CA PHE A 99 -2.35 10.79 0.25
C PHE A 99 -3.78 10.33 0.33
N ILE A 100 -4.23 10.04 1.54
CA ILE A 100 -5.62 9.74 1.85
C ILE A 100 -6.09 10.65 2.98
N CYS A 101 -7.17 11.39 2.75
CA CYS A 101 -7.74 12.27 3.77
C CYS A 101 -8.71 11.50 4.68
N LYS A 102 -8.56 11.67 5.98
CA LYS A 102 -9.52 11.20 6.98
C LYS A 102 -10.74 12.15 7.04
N PRO A 103 -11.97 11.65 7.15
CA PRO A 103 -12.35 10.25 7.11
C PRO A 103 -12.33 9.68 5.69
N PHE A 104 -11.90 8.42 5.54
CA PHE A 104 -11.81 7.73 4.26
C PHE A 104 -12.68 6.47 4.23
N GLY A 105 -13.11 6.08 3.04
CA GLY A 105 -13.76 4.80 2.81
C GLY A 105 -12.74 3.68 2.60
N MET A 106 -13.04 2.47 3.09
CA MET A 106 -12.16 1.32 2.90
C MET A 106 -11.94 0.98 1.42
N MET A 107 -12.95 1.16 0.57
CA MET A 107 -12.84 0.95 -0.88
C MET A 107 -11.81 1.90 -1.51
N GLU A 108 -11.79 3.17 -1.10
CA GLU A 108 -10.81 4.16 -1.55
C GLU A 108 -9.40 3.78 -1.11
N LEU A 109 -9.23 3.44 0.18
CA LEU A 109 -7.93 3.05 0.72
C LEU A 109 -7.36 1.85 -0.04
N VAL A 110 -8.14 0.79 -0.21
CA VAL A 110 -7.71 -0.41 -0.93
C VAL A 110 -7.38 -0.12 -2.40
N ALA A 111 -8.18 0.71 -3.07
CA ALA A 111 -7.91 1.10 -4.45
C ALA A 111 -6.58 1.86 -4.59
N ARG A 112 -6.26 2.76 -3.66
CA ARG A 112 -5.00 3.50 -3.64
C ARG A 112 -3.80 2.60 -3.31
N VAL A 113 -3.93 1.71 -2.32
CA VAL A 113 -2.91 0.70 -2.00
C VAL A 113 -2.58 -0.13 -3.23
N ARG A 114 -3.60 -0.62 -3.93
CA ARG A 114 -3.42 -1.38 -5.18
C ARG A 114 -2.72 -0.56 -6.27
N ALA A 115 -3.13 0.69 -6.46
CA ALA A 115 -2.55 1.57 -7.48
C ALA A 115 -1.08 1.88 -7.20
N VAL A 116 -0.70 2.10 -5.94
CA VAL A 116 0.68 2.38 -5.55
C VAL A 116 1.53 1.13 -5.68
N LEU A 117 1.08 -0.02 -5.17
CA LEU A 117 1.81 -1.29 -5.31
C LEU A 117 2.07 -1.67 -6.77
N ARG A 118 1.09 -1.43 -7.65
CA ARG A 118 1.27 -1.66 -9.09
C ARG A 118 2.39 -0.83 -9.71
N ARG A 119 2.59 0.41 -9.27
CA ARG A 119 3.63 1.31 -9.80
C ARG A 119 5.03 0.97 -9.30
N THR A 120 5.12 0.35 -8.12
CA THR A 120 6.39 0.10 -7.43
C THR A 120 6.92 -1.32 -7.63
N GLN A 121 6.11 -2.23 -8.14
CA GLN A 121 6.62 -3.53 -8.59
C GLN A 121 7.55 -3.31 -9.78
N PRO A 122 8.80 -3.83 -9.74
CA PRO A 122 9.64 -3.79 -10.92
C PRO A 122 8.88 -4.49 -12.05
N VAL A 123 8.84 -3.86 -13.21
CA VAL A 123 8.39 -4.48 -14.46
C VAL A 123 9.43 -5.57 -14.81
N ALA A 124 9.39 -6.68 -14.11
CA ALA A 124 10.01 -7.91 -14.56
C ALA A 124 9.22 -8.30 -15.79
N GLY A 125 9.82 -8.10 -16.95
CA GLY A 125 9.32 -8.24 -18.31
C GLY A 125 7.85 -8.63 -18.38
N SER A 126 7.01 -7.74 -18.83
CA SER A 126 5.56 -7.88 -18.90
C SER A 126 5.16 -9.14 -19.68
N LYS A 127 5.17 -10.30 -19.03
CA LYS A 127 4.52 -11.49 -19.56
C LYS A 127 3.03 -11.32 -19.30
N SER A 128 2.32 -10.77 -20.26
CA SER A 128 0.87 -10.95 -20.28
C SER A 128 0.56 -12.39 -20.67
N TYR A 129 -0.38 -12.99 -19.98
CA TYR A 129 -0.85 -14.33 -20.27
C TYR A 129 -2.16 -14.24 -21.05
N ARG A 130 -2.29 -15.04 -22.09
CA ARG A 130 -3.55 -15.18 -22.82
C ARG A 130 -3.85 -16.67 -23.00
N VAL A 131 -4.93 -17.13 -22.38
CA VAL A 131 -5.40 -18.51 -22.47
C VAL A 131 -6.86 -18.48 -22.91
N GLY A 132 -7.12 -18.76 -24.18
CA GLY A 132 -8.44 -18.59 -24.77
C GLY A 132 -8.89 -17.13 -24.69
N GLU A 133 -9.99 -16.87 -24.00
CA GLU A 133 -10.57 -15.53 -23.81
C GLU A 133 -10.10 -14.84 -22.52
N LEU A 134 -9.34 -15.55 -21.69
CA LEU A 134 -8.72 -15.01 -20.50
C LEU A 134 -7.44 -14.23 -20.87
N TYR A 135 -7.40 -12.96 -20.48
CA TYR A 135 -6.22 -12.11 -20.53
C TYR A 135 -5.82 -11.70 -19.12
N VAL A 136 -4.55 -11.90 -18.77
CA VAL A 136 -3.99 -11.51 -17.48
C VAL A 136 -2.72 -10.71 -17.69
N ASN A 137 -2.68 -9.51 -17.15
CA ASN A 137 -1.49 -8.67 -17.13
C ASN A 137 -1.03 -8.48 -15.67
N PRO A 138 0.01 -9.22 -15.22
CA PRO A 138 0.50 -9.10 -13.86
C PRO A 138 1.01 -7.71 -13.50
N SER A 139 1.63 -7.00 -14.43
CA SER A 139 2.15 -5.65 -14.19
C SER A 139 1.06 -4.61 -13.97
N GLU A 140 -0.11 -4.81 -14.56
CA GLU A 140 -1.27 -3.92 -14.42
C GLU A 140 -2.29 -4.42 -13.39
N HIS A 141 -2.08 -5.61 -12.81
CA HIS A 141 -3.07 -6.32 -11.98
C HIS A 141 -4.44 -6.43 -12.70
N LEU A 142 -4.38 -6.64 -13.99
CA LEU A 142 -5.55 -6.67 -14.86
C LEU A 142 -5.89 -8.12 -15.22
N VAL A 143 -7.16 -8.46 -15.04
CA VAL A 143 -7.74 -9.70 -15.53
C VAL A 143 -8.95 -9.36 -16.38
N GLN A 144 -9.00 -9.92 -17.58
CA GLN A 144 -10.13 -9.76 -18.50
C GLN A 144 -10.57 -11.12 -19.00
N VAL A 145 -11.88 -11.30 -19.14
CA VAL A 145 -12.50 -12.44 -19.82
C VAL A 145 -13.43 -11.88 -20.88
N GLU A 146 -13.26 -12.30 -22.12
CA GLU A 146 -14.01 -11.77 -23.28
C GLU A 146 -13.88 -10.23 -23.43
N GLY A 147 -12.75 -9.66 -22.99
CA GLY A 147 -12.50 -8.22 -23.02
C GLY A 147 -13.18 -7.42 -21.90
N GLN A 148 -13.84 -8.07 -20.95
CA GLN A 148 -14.44 -7.44 -19.78
C GLN A 148 -13.56 -7.61 -18.54
N ASP A 149 -13.40 -6.54 -17.76
CA ASP A 149 -12.58 -6.56 -16.54
C ASP A 149 -13.22 -7.43 -15.46
N VAL A 150 -12.43 -8.32 -14.90
CA VAL A 150 -12.80 -9.18 -13.77
C VAL A 150 -12.06 -8.72 -12.52
N LEU A 151 -12.83 -8.37 -11.49
CA LEU A 151 -12.25 -7.97 -10.20
C LEU A 151 -11.95 -9.21 -9.36
N LEU A 152 -10.67 -9.44 -9.10
CA LEU A 152 -10.18 -10.47 -8.18
C LEU A 152 -9.61 -9.80 -6.92
N THR A 153 -9.68 -10.52 -5.79
CA THR A 153 -8.87 -10.18 -4.63
C THR A 153 -7.39 -10.39 -4.93
N TYR A 154 -6.51 -9.79 -4.13
CA TYR A 154 -5.06 -9.95 -4.33
C TYR A 154 -4.61 -11.41 -4.33
N LYS A 155 -5.14 -12.24 -3.40
CA LYS A 155 -4.81 -13.67 -3.33
C LYS A 155 -5.31 -14.48 -4.53
N GLU A 156 -6.52 -14.21 -4.98
CA GLU A 156 -7.08 -14.86 -6.18
C GLU A 156 -6.22 -14.52 -7.40
N PHE A 157 -5.79 -13.27 -7.51
CA PHE A 157 -4.92 -12.83 -8.59
C PHE A 157 -3.54 -13.51 -8.54
N GLU A 158 -2.91 -13.60 -7.36
CA GLU A 158 -1.63 -14.29 -7.20
C GLU A 158 -1.73 -15.78 -7.57
N ILE A 159 -2.80 -16.46 -7.12
CA ILE A 159 -3.05 -17.86 -7.46
C ILE A 159 -3.22 -18.00 -8.98
N LEU A 160 -3.98 -17.12 -9.62
CA LEU A 160 -4.17 -17.14 -11.07
C LEU A 160 -2.83 -16.96 -11.81
N CYS A 161 -1.99 -16.02 -11.40
CA CYS A 161 -0.66 -15.83 -11.98
C CYS A 161 0.22 -17.07 -11.82
N LEU A 162 0.24 -17.68 -10.64
CA LEU A 162 0.99 -18.93 -10.39
C LEU A 162 0.54 -20.09 -11.27
N LEU A 163 -0.77 -20.19 -11.53
CA LEU A 163 -1.33 -21.21 -12.42
C LEU A 163 -0.96 -20.99 -13.89
N LEU A 164 -0.77 -19.74 -14.30
CA LEU A 164 -0.40 -19.37 -15.67
C LEU A 164 1.12 -19.46 -15.94
N GLU A 165 1.92 -19.51 -14.89
CA GLU A 165 3.39 -19.67 -14.98
C GLU A 165 3.85 -21.11 -15.13
N ASN A 166 2.99 -22.08 -14.81
CA ASN A 166 3.24 -23.52 -14.89
C ASN A 166 2.46 -24.18 -16.02
#